data_e1a465b8a7beae5bbb9a8925e4004cf3
#
_entry.id   e1a465b8a7beae5bbb9a8925e4004cf3
#
_cell.length_a   1.000
_cell.length_b   1.000
_cell.length_c   1.000
_cell.angle_alpha   90.00
_cell.angle_beta   90.00
_cell.angle_gamma   90.00
#
_symmetry.space_group_name_H-M   'P 1'
#
loop_
_entity.id
_entity.type
_entity.pdbx_description
1 polymer ?
#
loop_
_entity_poly.entity_id
_entity_poly.type
_entity_poly.pdbx_seq_one_letter_code
_entity_poly.pdbx_strand_id
1 'polypeptide(L)'
;GGFQAALADGSDYLDQRQQIFMQNLPEYNKEFNEMDVPLPAVPNPNEGDWFELYIDNLYKGSPRILLSSITQAPDGSVRYVFNNRSEAGYDNITAEGMLCVTGTKLLDSEGSKLKTYGYADLVNHRWIEPRNAQWTTLGGKRNATDRVRRVLYDAFCLDTRARSSDETLRARIRTQGKTEKREYGK
;
A
#
# COMPACT_ATOMS: atom_id res chain seq x y z
N GLY A 1 -15.88 -13.50 -26.62
CA GLY A 1 -16.99 -12.61 -26.44
C GLY A 1 -16.71 -11.24 -27.00
N GLY A 2 -17.70 -10.36 -26.87
CA GLY A 2 -17.59 -9.03 -27.45
C GLY A 2 -16.43 -8.22 -26.90
N PHE A 3 -16.18 -8.35 -25.61
CA PHE A 3 -15.07 -7.62 -25.00
C PHE A 3 -13.75 -8.10 -25.58
N GLN A 4 -13.64 -9.39 -25.74
CA GLN A 4 -12.42 -9.96 -26.30
C GLN A 4 -12.20 -9.47 -27.72
N ALA A 5 -13.24 -9.43 -28.51
CA ALA A 5 -13.15 -8.93 -29.86
C ALA A 5 -12.75 -7.47 -29.88
N ALA A 6 -13.32 -6.67 -28.97
CA ALA A 6 -12.99 -5.26 -28.90
C ALA A 6 -11.52 -5.06 -28.55
N LEU A 7 -10.99 -5.88 -27.65
CA LEU A 7 -9.58 -5.80 -27.32
C LEU A 7 -8.71 -6.18 -28.49
N ALA A 8 -9.09 -7.22 -29.20
CA ALA A 8 -8.35 -7.63 -30.38
C ALA A 8 -8.36 -6.51 -31.42
N ASP A 9 -9.51 -5.87 -31.61
CA ASP A 9 -9.60 -4.75 -32.53
C ASP A 9 -8.68 -3.63 -32.12
N GLY A 10 -8.65 -3.32 -30.81
CA GLY A 10 -7.75 -2.30 -30.30
C GLY A 10 -6.30 -2.67 -30.54
N SER A 11 -5.99 -3.95 -30.37
CA SER A 11 -4.63 -4.43 -30.57
C SER A 11 -4.20 -4.29 -32.03
N ASP A 12 -5.15 -4.45 -32.95
CA ASP A 12 -4.84 -4.39 -34.36
C ASP A 12 -4.31 -3.02 -34.79
N TYR A 13 -4.57 -2.00 -33.99
CA TYR A 13 -4.11 -0.65 -34.31
C TYR A 13 -2.77 -0.32 -33.69
N LEU A 14 -2.24 -1.22 -32.89
CA LEU A 14 -0.96 -0.99 -32.25
C LEU A 14 0.14 -1.56 -33.13
N ASP A 15 1.21 -0.80 -33.33
CA ASP A 15 2.35 -1.35 -34.03
C ASP A 15 3.11 -2.27 -33.05
N GLN A 16 4.10 -2.95 -33.57
CA GLN A 16 4.82 -3.95 -32.83
C GLN A 16 5.51 -3.37 -31.60
N ARG A 17 6.04 -2.17 -31.74
CA ARG A 17 6.72 -1.53 -30.59
C ARG A 17 5.72 -1.18 -29.50
N GLN A 18 4.54 -0.74 -29.88
CA GLN A 18 3.52 -0.43 -28.91
C GLN A 18 3.06 -1.68 -28.19
N GLN A 19 2.95 -2.78 -28.90
CA GLN A 19 2.55 -4.04 -28.28
C GLN A 19 3.59 -4.51 -27.27
N ILE A 20 4.86 -4.40 -27.61
CA ILE A 20 5.93 -4.76 -26.70
C ILE A 20 5.90 -3.85 -25.49
N PHE A 21 5.70 -2.57 -25.70
CA PHE A 21 5.61 -1.63 -24.59
C PHE A 21 4.48 -2.01 -23.64
N MET A 22 3.32 -2.34 -24.22
CA MET A 22 2.17 -2.72 -23.40
C MET A 22 2.45 -3.98 -22.58
N GLN A 23 3.17 -4.93 -23.17
CA GLN A 23 3.51 -6.16 -22.46
C GLN A 23 4.44 -5.90 -21.28
N ASN A 24 5.24 -4.85 -21.39
CA ASN A 24 6.22 -4.54 -20.36
C ASN A 24 5.74 -3.51 -19.36
N LEU A 25 4.47 -3.11 -19.44
CA LEU A 25 3.92 -2.19 -18.47
C LEU A 25 3.90 -2.82 -17.10
N PRO A 26 4.09 -2.01 -16.07
CA PRO A 26 3.99 -2.50 -14.71
C PRO A 26 2.62 -3.10 -14.43
N GLU A 27 2.57 -4.03 -13.48
CA GLU A 27 1.36 -4.75 -13.16
C GLU A 27 0.18 -3.83 -12.88
N TYR A 28 0.43 -2.74 -12.16
CA TYR A 28 -0.67 -1.88 -11.77
C TYR A 28 -1.29 -1.13 -12.93
N ASN A 29 -0.64 -1.11 -14.11
CA ASN A 29 -1.21 -0.49 -15.30
C ASN A 29 -2.08 -1.47 -16.08
N LYS A 30 -2.11 -2.71 -15.66
CA LYS A 30 -3.00 -3.70 -16.24
C LYS A 30 -4.30 -3.66 -15.47
N GLU A 31 -5.30 -4.31 -16.04
CA GLU A 31 -6.58 -4.38 -15.36
C GLU A 31 -6.40 -4.99 -13.99
N PHE A 32 -6.88 -4.31 -12.98
CA PHE A 32 -6.77 -4.77 -11.61
C PHE A 32 -8.02 -5.56 -11.24
N ASN A 33 -7.82 -6.81 -10.84
CA ASN A 33 -8.91 -7.66 -10.39
C ASN A 33 -8.65 -8.04 -8.95
N GLU A 34 -9.35 -7.35 -8.06
CA GLU A 34 -9.17 -7.56 -6.63
C GLU A 34 -9.47 -9.00 -6.25
N MET A 35 -8.61 -9.58 -5.43
CA MET A 35 -8.78 -10.94 -4.98
C MET A 35 -9.07 -10.97 -3.49
N ASP A 36 -9.81 -11.96 -3.08
CA ASP A 36 -10.08 -12.22 -1.68
C ASP A 36 -8.81 -12.70 -1.02
N VAL A 37 -8.36 -11.98 -0.01
CA VAL A 37 -7.23 -12.39 0.80
C VAL A 37 -7.74 -12.41 2.24
N PRO A 38 -7.67 -13.55 2.91
CA PRO A 38 -8.16 -13.62 4.28
C PRO A 38 -7.44 -12.63 5.18
N LEU A 39 -8.17 -12.01 6.07
CA LEU A 39 -7.56 -11.13 7.04
C LEU A 39 -6.80 -11.98 8.07
N PRO A 40 -5.66 -11.47 8.56
CA PRO A 40 -4.94 -12.17 9.61
C PRO A 40 -5.71 -12.07 10.91
N ALA A 41 -5.27 -12.82 11.91
CA ALA A 41 -5.83 -12.66 13.25
C ALA A 41 -5.58 -11.23 13.72
N VAL A 42 -6.50 -10.71 14.53
CA VAL A 42 -6.31 -9.37 15.09
C VAL A 42 -5.07 -9.39 15.97
N PRO A 43 -4.11 -8.51 15.72
CA PRO A 43 -2.85 -8.56 16.48
C PRO A 43 -2.98 -7.85 17.80
N ASN A 44 -2.04 -8.15 18.67
CA ASN A 44 -1.87 -7.44 19.92
C ASN A 44 -1.00 -6.21 19.64
N PRO A 45 -1.42 -5.01 19.99
CA PRO A 45 -0.62 -3.82 19.71
C PRO A 45 0.69 -3.77 20.49
N ASN A 46 0.85 -4.61 21.51
CA ASN A 46 2.04 -4.60 22.34
C ASN A 46 2.96 -5.79 22.09
N GLU A 47 2.64 -6.63 21.10
CA GLU A 47 3.44 -7.82 20.81
C GLU A 47 3.65 -7.92 19.31
N GLY A 48 4.77 -8.54 18.93
CA GLY A 48 5.07 -8.76 17.55
C GLY A 48 6.05 -7.75 17.00
N ASP A 49 6.27 -7.83 15.71
CA ASP A 49 7.32 -7.05 15.05
C ASP A 49 6.78 -5.73 14.49
N TRP A 50 6.14 -4.96 15.34
CA TRP A 50 5.70 -3.62 14.96
C TRP A 50 6.93 -2.75 14.70
N PHE A 51 6.88 -2.02 13.60
CA PHE A 51 7.95 -1.12 13.22
C PHE A 51 7.38 0.30 13.18
N GLU A 52 7.93 1.17 14.02
CA GLU A 52 7.45 2.55 14.06
C GLU A 52 8.03 3.33 12.89
N LEU A 53 7.15 4.04 12.19
CA LEU A 53 7.52 4.80 11.01
C LEU A 53 7.85 6.23 11.39
N TYR A 54 8.82 6.79 10.71
CA TYR A 54 9.10 8.22 10.84
C TYR A 54 8.34 8.94 9.74
N ILE A 55 7.54 9.90 10.11
CA ILE A 55 6.79 10.70 9.16
C ILE A 55 7.54 11.99 8.87
N ASP A 56 7.69 12.82 9.87
CA ASP A 56 8.52 14.02 9.83
C ASP A 56 8.69 14.53 11.25
N ASN A 57 9.46 15.60 11.39
CA ASN A 57 9.79 16.10 12.73
C ASN A 57 8.61 16.71 13.46
N LEU A 58 7.55 17.01 12.76
CA LEU A 58 6.38 17.65 13.36
C LEU A 58 5.25 16.69 13.66
N TYR A 59 5.30 15.50 13.10
CA TYR A 59 4.22 14.54 13.31
C TYR A 59 4.27 14.00 14.74
N LYS A 60 3.15 14.03 15.41
CA LYS A 60 3.10 13.70 16.83
C LYS A 60 2.66 12.28 17.13
N GLY A 61 1.98 11.63 16.20
CA GLY A 61 1.54 10.25 16.43
C GLY A 61 2.70 9.27 16.31
N SER A 62 2.39 8.01 16.58
CA SER A 62 3.37 6.92 16.50
C SER A 62 2.86 5.85 15.55
N PRO A 63 2.81 6.12 14.25
CA PRO A 63 2.32 5.12 13.30
C PRO A 63 3.30 3.96 13.21
N ARG A 64 2.77 2.76 13.17
CA ARG A 64 3.60 1.56 13.09
C ARG A 64 2.94 0.50 12.23
N ILE A 65 3.75 -0.30 11.61
CA ILE A 65 3.28 -1.37 10.74
C ILE A 65 3.78 -2.71 11.27
N LEU A 66 2.92 -3.71 11.19
CA LEU A 66 3.30 -5.06 11.63
C LEU A 66 4.05 -5.72 10.48
N LEU A 67 5.37 -5.84 10.63
CA LEU A 67 6.21 -6.29 9.53
C LEU A 67 5.82 -7.67 9.02
N SER A 68 5.51 -8.59 9.91
CA SER A 68 5.15 -9.95 9.53
C SER A 68 3.84 -10.00 8.74
N SER A 69 3.03 -8.96 8.79
CA SER A 69 1.76 -8.94 8.06
C SER A 69 1.91 -8.48 6.62
N ILE A 70 3.07 -7.95 6.25
CA ILE A 70 3.26 -7.40 4.92
C ILE A 70 3.30 -8.53 3.91
N THR A 71 2.42 -8.47 2.93
CA THR A 71 2.26 -9.52 1.93
C THR A 71 2.02 -8.93 0.56
N GLN A 72 2.77 -9.43 -0.41
CA GLN A 72 2.49 -9.12 -1.80
C GLN A 72 1.35 -10.01 -2.24
N ALA A 73 0.16 -9.44 -2.39
CA ALA A 73 -1.01 -10.24 -2.73
C ALA A 73 -0.98 -10.65 -4.20
N PRO A 74 -1.68 -11.75 -4.53
CA PRO A 74 -1.69 -12.23 -5.91
C PRO A 74 -2.31 -11.24 -6.89
N ASP A 75 -3.19 -10.36 -6.43
CA ASP A 75 -3.83 -9.38 -7.30
C ASP A 75 -2.94 -8.17 -7.60
N GLY A 76 -1.74 -8.13 -7.02
CA GLY A 76 -0.81 -7.03 -7.23
C GLY A 76 -0.80 -6.00 -6.13
N SER A 77 -1.78 -6.05 -5.23
CA SER A 77 -1.79 -5.12 -4.10
C SER A 77 -0.86 -5.61 -2.99
N VAL A 78 -0.46 -4.71 -2.13
CA VAL A 78 0.30 -5.05 -0.93
C VAL A 78 -0.68 -4.98 0.23
N ARG A 79 -0.77 -6.06 1.00
CA ARG A 79 -1.66 -6.13 2.16
C ARG A 79 -0.82 -6.07 3.43
N TYR A 80 -1.35 -5.45 4.46
CA TYR A 80 -0.60 -5.27 5.71
C TYR A 80 -1.53 -4.85 6.83
N VAL A 81 -1.03 -4.95 8.06
CA VAL A 81 -1.73 -4.47 9.26
C VAL A 81 -0.99 -3.24 9.76
N PHE A 82 -1.74 -2.20 9.99
CA PHE A 82 -1.19 -0.89 10.33
C PHE A 82 -1.80 -0.41 11.63
N ASN A 83 -1.01 0.29 12.44
CA ASN A 83 -1.51 0.93 13.67
C ASN A 83 -1.19 2.41 13.59
N ASN A 84 -2.21 3.20 13.29
CA ASN A 84 -2.04 4.65 13.28
C ASN A 84 -2.23 5.16 14.71
N ARG A 85 -1.28 4.81 15.56
CA ARG A 85 -1.35 5.12 16.98
C ARG A 85 -1.29 6.62 17.19
N SER A 86 -2.21 7.13 17.98
CA SER A 86 -2.31 8.56 18.20
C SER A 86 -1.24 9.06 19.15
N GLU A 87 -1.09 10.37 19.19
CA GLU A 87 -0.17 11.01 20.13
C GLU A 87 -0.52 10.64 21.58
N ALA A 88 -1.79 10.50 21.87
CA ALA A 88 -2.24 10.15 23.20
C ALA A 88 -2.08 8.66 23.52
N GLY A 89 -1.60 7.88 22.55
CA GLY A 89 -1.33 6.47 22.80
C GLY A 89 -2.49 5.54 22.46
N TYR A 90 -3.51 6.03 21.78
CA TYR A 90 -4.64 5.17 21.40
C TYR A 90 -4.31 4.41 20.14
N ASP A 91 -4.57 3.12 20.17
CA ASP A 91 -4.30 2.25 19.04
C ASP A 91 -5.45 2.32 18.04
N ASN A 92 -5.09 2.46 16.76
CA ASN A 92 -6.04 2.46 15.65
C ASN A 92 -5.52 1.48 14.62
N ILE A 93 -5.84 0.22 14.81
CA ILE A 93 -5.30 -0.85 13.99
C ILE A 93 -6.24 -1.17 12.85
N THR A 94 -5.69 -1.19 11.64
CA THR A 94 -6.45 -1.47 10.43
C THR A 94 -5.73 -2.52 9.61
N ALA A 95 -6.52 -3.31 8.87
CA ALA A 95 -6.01 -4.17 7.83
C ALA A 95 -6.24 -3.43 6.52
N GLU A 96 -5.18 -3.18 5.77
CA GLU A 96 -5.23 -2.32 4.61
C GLU A 96 -4.59 -2.96 3.40
N GLY A 97 -4.90 -2.42 2.23
CA GLY A 97 -4.23 -2.78 1.00
C GLY A 97 -3.81 -1.54 0.25
N MET A 98 -2.67 -1.61 -0.42
CA MET A 98 -2.16 -0.52 -1.23
C MET A 98 -1.90 -1.03 -2.63
N LEU A 99 -2.36 -0.26 -3.62
CA LEU A 99 -2.14 -0.58 -5.02
C LEU A 99 -1.27 0.50 -5.61
N CYS A 100 -0.08 0.11 -6.07
CA CYS A 100 0.86 1.06 -6.64
C CYS A 100 0.51 1.31 -8.10
N VAL A 101 0.60 2.57 -8.50
CA VAL A 101 0.33 2.97 -9.88
C VAL A 101 1.49 3.83 -10.36
N THR A 102 2.47 3.20 -11.02
CA THR A 102 3.66 3.92 -11.44
C THR A 102 3.45 4.89 -12.58
N GLY A 103 2.45 4.65 -13.40
CA GLY A 103 2.23 5.55 -14.52
C GLY A 103 2.02 6.98 -14.07
N THR A 104 1.65 7.17 -12.83
CA THR A 104 1.38 8.48 -12.29
C THR A 104 2.43 8.93 -11.28
N LYS A 105 3.55 8.25 -11.23
CA LYS A 105 4.58 8.61 -10.26
C LYS A 105 5.07 10.03 -10.42
N LEU A 106 5.15 10.47 -11.65
CA LEU A 106 5.54 11.84 -11.92
C LEU A 106 4.54 12.83 -11.36
N LEU A 107 3.32 12.39 -11.16
CA LEU A 107 2.26 13.21 -10.60
C LEU A 107 2.11 12.96 -9.10
N ASP A 108 3.14 12.42 -8.48
CA ASP A 108 3.25 12.42 -7.04
C ASP A 108 2.22 11.52 -6.38
N SER A 109 2.21 10.27 -6.76
CA SER A 109 1.36 9.20 -6.23
C SER A 109 -0.12 9.34 -6.53
N GLU A 110 -0.50 10.30 -7.36
CA GLU A 110 -1.87 10.33 -7.85
C GLU A 110 -2.15 9.03 -8.59
N GLY A 111 -3.21 8.38 -8.30
CA GLY A 111 -3.54 7.12 -8.94
C GLY A 111 -3.20 5.91 -8.11
N SER A 112 -2.26 6.01 -7.20
CA SER A 112 -2.04 4.94 -6.24
C SER A 112 -3.24 4.90 -5.30
N LYS A 113 -3.61 3.71 -4.86
CA LYS A 113 -4.87 3.54 -4.16
C LYS A 113 -4.69 2.81 -2.86
N LEU A 114 -5.58 3.11 -1.94
CA LEU A 114 -5.59 2.56 -0.60
C LEU A 114 -6.99 2.05 -0.29
N LYS A 115 -7.07 0.91 0.38
CA LYS A 115 -8.35 0.38 0.83
C LYS A 115 -8.22 -0.14 2.24
N THR A 116 -9.21 0.14 3.06
CA THR A 116 -9.28 -0.42 4.41
C THR A 116 -10.21 -1.61 4.39
N TYR A 117 -9.68 -2.77 4.76
CA TYR A 117 -10.44 -4.00 4.79
C TYR A 117 -11.08 -4.28 6.13
N GLY A 118 -10.48 -3.75 7.20
CA GLY A 118 -11.03 -3.99 8.52
C GLY A 118 -10.45 -3.05 9.54
N TYR A 119 -11.24 -2.80 10.57
CA TYR A 119 -10.81 -2.05 11.76
C TYR A 119 -10.78 -3.04 12.92
N ALA A 120 -9.70 -3.04 13.68
CA ALA A 120 -9.56 -4.01 14.76
C ALA A 120 -10.42 -3.62 15.96
N ASP A 121 -11.23 -4.58 16.40
CA ASP A 121 -11.91 -4.49 17.69
C ASP A 121 -11.03 -5.27 18.66
N LEU A 122 -10.22 -4.56 19.42
CA LEU A 122 -9.24 -5.20 20.28
C LEU A 122 -9.89 -5.88 21.48
N VAL A 123 -11.07 -5.44 21.87
CA VAL A 123 -11.77 -6.04 23.01
C VAL A 123 -12.30 -7.42 22.65
N ASN A 124 -12.90 -7.54 21.48
CA ASN A 124 -13.52 -8.79 21.05
C ASN A 124 -12.64 -9.58 20.09
N HIS A 125 -11.43 -9.10 19.81
CA HIS A 125 -10.46 -9.79 18.96
C HIS A 125 -11.01 -10.14 17.61
N ARG A 126 -11.66 -9.17 16.97
CA ARG A 126 -12.23 -9.38 15.65
C ARG A 126 -12.05 -8.15 14.79
N TRP A 127 -12.14 -8.36 13.46
CA TRP A 127 -12.12 -7.25 12.52
C TRP A 127 -13.55 -6.77 12.30
N ILE A 128 -13.71 -5.45 12.31
CA ILE A 128 -14.97 -4.82 11.89
C ILE A 128 -14.76 -4.41 10.44
N GLU A 129 -15.52 -5.02 9.53
CA GLU A 129 -15.34 -4.76 8.11
C GLU A 129 -16.23 -3.60 7.70
N PRO A 130 -15.65 -2.59 7.04
CA PRO A 130 -16.47 -1.45 6.58
C PRO A 130 -17.45 -1.93 5.53
N ARG A 131 -18.65 -1.39 5.59
CA ARG A 131 -19.75 -1.86 4.77
C ARG A 131 -19.49 -1.64 3.27
N ASN A 132 -18.94 -0.50 2.92
CA ASN A 132 -18.72 -0.16 1.51
C ASN A 132 -17.27 0.24 1.29
N ALA A 133 -16.36 -0.64 1.64
CA ALA A 133 -14.94 -0.36 1.47
C ALA A 133 -14.63 -0.17 -0.01
N GLN A 134 -13.92 0.89 -0.31
CA GLN A 134 -13.58 1.24 -1.69
C GLN A 134 -12.10 1.57 -1.76
N TRP A 135 -11.53 1.33 -2.94
CA TRP A 135 -10.20 1.82 -3.22
C TRP A 135 -10.29 3.31 -3.44
N THR A 136 -9.52 4.07 -2.67
CA THR A 136 -9.50 5.52 -2.79
C THR A 136 -8.11 5.97 -3.19
N THR A 137 -8.06 7.05 -3.96
CA THR A 137 -6.78 7.60 -4.40
C THR A 137 -6.01 8.12 -3.19
N LEU A 138 -4.73 7.80 -3.17
CA LEU A 138 -3.89 8.17 -2.03
C LEU A 138 -3.70 9.68 -1.91
N GLY A 139 -3.72 10.38 -3.02
CA GLY A 139 -3.54 11.81 -3.01
C GLY A 139 -2.09 12.22 -3.16
N GLY A 140 -1.89 13.49 -3.32
CA GLY A 140 -0.57 14.02 -3.55
C GLY A 140 0.12 14.43 -2.27
N LYS A 141 1.30 14.99 -2.42
CA LYS A 141 2.13 15.39 -1.28
C LYS A 141 1.48 16.38 -0.36
N ARG A 142 0.61 17.22 -0.92
CA ARG A 142 0.01 18.27 -0.13
C ARG A 142 -1.14 17.82 0.72
N ASN A 143 -1.64 16.62 0.49
CA ASN A 143 -2.76 16.12 1.25
C ASN A 143 -2.26 15.61 2.60
N ALA A 144 -2.56 16.38 3.64
CA ALA A 144 -2.07 16.06 4.97
C ALA A 144 -2.59 14.72 5.49
N THR A 145 -3.78 14.33 5.04
CA THR A 145 -4.35 13.06 5.51
C THR A 145 -3.59 11.86 4.98
N ASP A 146 -2.81 12.06 3.93
CA ASP A 146 -2.06 10.98 3.32
C ASP A 146 -0.60 10.96 3.75
N ARG A 147 -0.21 11.86 4.64
CA ARG A 147 1.20 11.94 5.06
C ARG A 147 1.74 10.61 5.56
N VAL A 148 0.97 9.94 6.37
CA VAL A 148 1.40 8.69 6.97
C VAL A 148 1.51 7.60 5.91
N ARG A 149 0.46 7.45 5.09
CA ARG A 149 0.46 6.39 4.07
C ARG A 149 1.45 6.67 2.96
N ARG A 150 1.86 7.92 2.82
CA ARG A 150 2.89 8.24 1.83
C ARG A 150 4.20 7.54 2.15
N VAL A 151 4.51 7.38 3.43
CA VAL A 151 5.72 6.66 3.81
C VAL A 151 5.62 5.21 3.35
N LEU A 152 4.45 4.61 3.50
CA LEU A 152 4.22 3.25 3.00
C LEU A 152 4.31 3.21 1.48
N TYR A 153 3.73 4.20 0.82
CA TYR A 153 3.79 4.30 -0.63
C TYR A 153 5.25 4.34 -1.10
N ASP A 154 6.06 5.17 -0.47
CA ASP A 154 7.45 5.31 -0.85
C ASP A 154 8.21 3.99 -0.72
N ALA A 155 7.87 3.21 0.30
CA ALA A 155 8.52 1.93 0.51
C ALA A 155 7.98 0.84 -0.41
N PHE A 156 6.66 0.74 -0.53
CA PHE A 156 6.04 -0.36 -1.26
C PHE A 156 6.08 -0.16 -2.76
N CYS A 157 6.02 1.07 -3.22
CA CYS A 157 5.88 1.37 -4.64
C CYS A 157 7.18 1.80 -5.28
N LEU A 158 8.29 1.38 -4.71
CA LEU A 158 9.60 1.76 -5.19
C LEU A 158 9.93 1.14 -6.52
N ASP A 159 9.64 -0.15 -6.67
CA ASP A 159 9.87 -0.87 -7.90
C ASP A 159 8.52 -1.31 -8.45
N THR A 160 8.07 -0.63 -9.47
CA THR A 160 6.73 -0.85 -10.00
C THR A 160 6.71 -1.75 -11.22
N ARG A 161 7.85 -2.25 -11.65
CA ARG A 161 7.89 -3.09 -12.83
C ARG A 161 7.54 -4.53 -12.55
N ALA A 162 7.81 -4.97 -11.35
CA ALA A 162 7.57 -6.34 -10.95
C ALA A 162 7.10 -6.35 -9.51
N ARG A 163 6.39 -7.41 -9.18
CA ARG A 163 5.99 -7.60 -7.80
C ARG A 163 7.20 -7.93 -6.98
N SER A 164 7.22 -7.41 -5.78
CA SER A 164 8.32 -7.65 -4.85
C SER A 164 7.97 -8.82 -3.96
N SER A 165 8.99 -9.47 -3.42
CA SER A 165 8.76 -10.49 -2.40
C SER A 165 8.35 -9.81 -1.10
N ASP A 166 7.71 -10.56 -0.23
CA ASP A 166 7.33 -10.05 1.08
C ASP A 166 8.56 -9.57 1.83
N GLU A 167 9.65 -10.32 1.72
CA GLU A 167 10.88 -9.96 2.41
C GLU A 167 11.46 -8.65 1.91
N THR A 168 11.40 -8.44 0.60
CA THR A 168 11.87 -7.19 0.02
C THR A 168 11.03 -6.02 0.51
N LEU A 169 9.71 -6.21 0.58
CA LEU A 169 8.83 -5.16 1.07
C LEU A 169 9.14 -4.81 2.52
N ARG A 170 9.37 -5.83 3.35
CA ARG A 170 9.73 -5.59 4.75
C ARG A 170 11.05 -4.84 4.86
N ALA A 171 12.02 -5.22 4.05
CA ALA A 171 13.31 -4.56 4.05
C ALA A 171 13.18 -3.09 3.67
N ARG A 172 12.33 -2.80 2.69
CA ARG A 172 12.11 -1.41 2.28
C ARG A 172 11.46 -0.59 3.38
N ILE A 173 10.55 -1.20 4.13
CA ILE A 173 9.97 -0.50 5.27
C ILE A 173 11.06 -0.15 6.27
N ARG A 174 11.95 -1.09 6.56
CA ARG A 174 13.00 -0.84 7.54
C ARG A 174 13.96 0.26 7.08
N THR A 175 14.18 0.40 5.80
CA THR A 175 15.08 1.43 5.30
C THR A 175 14.37 2.73 4.97
N GLN A 176 13.25 2.65 4.24
CA GLN A 176 12.53 3.85 3.81
C GLN A 176 11.71 4.45 4.94
N GLY A 177 11.16 3.61 5.79
CA GLY A 177 10.35 4.09 6.90
C GLY A 177 11.14 4.60 8.07
N LYS A 178 12.45 4.40 8.02
CA LYS A 178 13.32 4.84 9.08
C LYS A 178 13.72 6.27 8.83
N THR A 179 13.76 7.06 9.86
CA THR A 179 14.08 8.45 9.68
C THR A 179 15.55 8.68 9.46
N GLU A 180 15.84 9.66 8.67
CA GLU A 180 17.18 10.15 8.52
C GLU A 180 17.49 11.27 9.50
N LYS A 181 16.49 11.73 10.21
CA LYS A 181 16.72 12.83 11.12
C LYS A 181 17.75 12.49 12.18
N ARG A 182 17.84 11.21 12.56
CA ARG A 182 18.83 10.85 13.54
C ARG A 182 20.23 10.95 13.03
N GLU A 183 20.41 10.90 11.75
CA GLU A 183 21.72 11.06 11.17
C GLU A 183 22.13 12.50 11.17
N TYR A 184 21.17 13.38 11.04
CA TYR A 184 21.44 14.79 11.07
C TYR A 184 21.42 15.34 12.47
N GLY A 185 20.76 14.64 13.33
CA GLY A 185 20.58 15.09 14.69
C GLY A 185 21.72 14.75 15.61
N LYS A 186 22.72 14.11 15.10
CA LYS A 186 23.82 13.74 15.94
C LYS A 186 24.95 14.59 15.77
#